data_15e44d891e00d454f8bedea8f45654d2
#
_entry.id   15e44d891e00d454f8bedea8f45654d2
#
_cell.length_a   1.000
_cell.length_b   1.000
_cell.length_c   1.000
_cell.angle_alpha   90.00
_cell.angle_beta   90.00
_cell.angle_gamma   90.00
#
_symmetry.space_group_name_H-M   'P 1'
#
loop_
_entity.id
_entity.type
_entity.pdbx_description
1 polymer ?
#
loop_
_entity_poly.entity_id
_entity_poly.type
_entity_poly.pdbx_seq_one_letter_code
_entity_poly.pdbx_strand_id
1 'polypeptide(L)'
;MSEDRNVPHEVIPCDKLPPVRYRDLPEAPSWRKLFGPSVLLLGLSLGSGEFVLWPYITYQFGFVAFWACMVGVTTQYFINMEIERWTLATGESAITGFCRLWRGWAWVFLVANVVPWMWPGWASGAATLLTWEVGG
;
A
#
# COMPACT_ATOMS: atom_id res chain seq x y z
N MET A 1 27.38 -5.27 24.51
CA MET A 1 27.13 -3.94 23.96
C MET A 1 25.90 -3.93 23.03
N SER A 2 24.82 -4.53 23.45
CA SER A 2 23.62 -4.75 22.61
C SER A 2 22.30 -4.35 23.29
N GLU A 3 22.34 -3.79 24.48
CA GLU A 3 21.13 -3.52 25.27
C GLU A 3 20.54 -2.10 25.06
N ASP A 4 21.31 -1.20 24.44
CA ASP A 4 20.97 0.22 24.36
C ASP A 4 20.41 0.68 23.01
N ARG A 5 19.94 -0.25 22.17
CA ARG A 5 19.36 0.08 20.85
C ARG A 5 17.83 0.08 20.82
N ASN A 6 17.18 -0.07 21.95
CA ASN A 6 15.72 0.01 22.01
C ASN A 6 15.26 1.47 21.96
N VAL A 7 14.23 1.72 21.18
CA VAL A 7 13.59 3.03 21.15
C VAL A 7 12.80 3.19 22.45
N PRO A 8 12.94 4.32 23.17
CA PRO A 8 12.19 4.56 24.41
C PRO A 8 10.67 4.47 24.17
N HIS A 9 9.96 3.90 25.15
CA HIS A 9 8.50 3.76 25.08
C HIS A 9 7.77 5.11 24.94
N GLU A 10 8.38 6.18 25.43
CA GLU A 10 7.86 7.55 25.31
C GLU A 10 7.83 8.05 23.86
N VAL A 11 8.74 7.55 23.01
CA VAL A 11 8.85 7.93 21.61
C VAL A 11 7.96 7.03 20.73
N ILE A 12 8.01 5.72 20.95
CA ILE A 12 7.18 4.76 20.25
C ILE A 12 6.52 3.83 21.26
N PRO A 13 5.19 3.91 21.45
CA PRO A 13 4.47 3.06 22.39
C PRO A 13 4.65 1.58 22.08
N CYS A 14 4.98 0.80 23.10
CA CYS A 14 5.23 -0.63 22.96
C CYS A 14 4.06 -1.49 23.45
N ASP A 15 3.29 -1.04 24.47
CA ASP A 15 2.22 -1.79 25.12
C ASP A 15 2.48 -3.31 25.18
N LYS A 16 1.78 -4.09 24.35
CA LYS A 16 1.94 -5.54 24.25
C LYS A 16 2.82 -5.99 23.07
N LEU A 17 3.31 -5.06 22.29
CA LEU A 17 4.22 -5.34 21.17
C LEU A 17 5.68 -5.24 21.64
N PRO A 18 6.60 -6.00 21.07
CA PRO A 18 8.01 -5.89 21.41
C PRO A 18 8.54 -4.47 21.14
N PRO A 19 9.53 -4.00 21.90
CA PRO A 19 10.13 -2.68 21.68
C PRO A 19 10.78 -2.62 20.29
N VAL A 20 10.62 -1.48 19.63
CA VAL A 20 11.30 -1.20 18.37
C VAL A 20 12.78 -1.00 18.65
N ARG A 21 13.63 -1.54 17.79
CA ARG A 21 15.08 -1.40 17.89
C ARG A 21 15.59 -0.44 16.83
N TYR A 22 16.53 0.42 17.23
CA TYR A 22 17.29 1.19 16.24
C TYR A 22 18.07 0.24 15.33
N ARG A 23 17.93 0.40 14.04
CA ARG A 23 18.68 -0.33 13.01
C ARG A 23 19.36 0.66 12.09
N ASP A 24 20.54 0.29 11.64
CA ASP A 24 21.20 1.02 10.57
C ASP A 24 20.42 0.74 9.28
N LEU A 25 20.20 1.79 8.48
CA LEU A 25 19.55 1.64 7.18
C LEU A 25 20.42 0.74 6.29
N PRO A 26 19.80 -0.18 5.53
CA PRO A 26 20.54 -0.99 4.57
C PRO A 26 21.17 -0.09 3.50
N GLU A 27 22.31 -0.51 2.98
CA GLU A 27 22.94 0.18 1.86
C GLU A 27 21.97 0.23 0.66
N ALA A 28 21.90 1.38 0.00
CA ALA A 28 21.04 1.56 -1.16
C ALA A 28 21.48 0.60 -2.28
N PRO A 29 20.59 -0.28 -2.76
CA PRO A 29 20.91 -1.17 -3.87
C PRO A 29 21.12 -0.38 -5.15
N SER A 30 21.95 -0.91 -6.08
CA SER A 30 22.14 -0.28 -7.37
C SER A 30 20.83 -0.21 -8.19
N TRP A 31 20.68 0.81 -9.02
CA TRP A 31 19.49 1.02 -9.86
C TRP A 31 19.11 -0.21 -10.69
N ARG A 32 20.09 -0.96 -11.17
CA ARG A 32 19.83 -2.19 -11.96
C ARG A 32 19.15 -3.29 -11.14
N LYS A 33 19.44 -3.38 -9.84
CA LYS A 33 18.81 -4.34 -8.93
C LYS A 33 17.41 -3.93 -8.51
N LEU A 34 17.11 -2.63 -8.55
CA LEU A 34 15.80 -2.07 -8.22
C LEU A 34 14.79 -2.23 -9.37
N PHE A 35 15.26 -2.16 -10.63
CA PHE A 35 14.37 -2.13 -11.79
C PHE A 35 13.44 -3.35 -11.89
N GLY A 36 13.96 -4.56 -11.76
CA GLY A 36 13.16 -5.78 -11.85
C GLY A 36 12.04 -5.87 -10.80
N PRO A 37 12.35 -5.81 -9.51
CA PRO A 37 11.33 -5.80 -8.45
C PRO A 37 10.34 -4.66 -8.57
N SER A 38 10.77 -3.46 -8.97
CA SER A 38 9.87 -2.30 -9.14
C SER A 38 8.85 -2.52 -10.26
N VAL A 39 9.26 -3.12 -11.39
CA VAL A 39 8.34 -3.44 -12.49
C VAL A 39 7.32 -4.50 -12.05
N LEU A 40 7.74 -5.52 -11.29
CA LEU A 40 6.83 -6.53 -10.75
C LEU A 40 5.82 -5.92 -9.79
N LEU A 41 6.27 -5.05 -8.88
CA LEU A 41 5.38 -4.35 -7.94
C LEU A 41 4.40 -3.43 -8.67
N LEU A 42 4.86 -2.72 -9.70
CA LEU A 42 4.00 -1.91 -10.55
C LEU A 42 2.91 -2.77 -11.20
N GLY A 43 3.27 -3.90 -11.80
CA GLY A 43 2.31 -4.82 -12.43
C GLY A 43 1.28 -5.38 -11.45
N LEU A 44 1.69 -5.68 -10.21
CA LEU A 44 0.79 -6.17 -9.16
C LEU A 44 -0.11 -5.07 -8.59
N SER A 45 0.31 -3.81 -8.63
CA SER A 45 -0.46 -2.68 -8.11
C SER A 45 -1.51 -2.14 -9.10
N LEU A 46 -1.36 -2.44 -10.40
CA LEU A 46 -2.35 -2.07 -11.41
C LEU A 46 -3.63 -2.88 -11.21
N GLY A 47 -4.73 -2.19 -10.99
CA GLY A 47 -6.01 -2.80 -10.69
C GLY A 47 -7.13 -2.29 -11.58
N SER A 48 -8.36 -2.64 -11.23
CA SER A 48 -9.55 -2.21 -11.95
C SER A 48 -9.75 -0.69 -11.96
N GLY A 49 -9.18 0.02 -10.99
CA GLY A 49 -9.21 1.49 -10.94
C GLY A 49 -8.54 2.10 -12.16
N GLU A 50 -7.35 1.63 -12.49
CA GLU A 50 -6.55 2.15 -13.59
C GLU A 50 -7.10 1.74 -14.97
N PHE A 51 -7.52 0.49 -15.11
CA PHE A 51 -7.93 -0.05 -16.40
C PHE A 51 -9.40 0.17 -16.73
N VAL A 52 -10.27 0.27 -15.73
CA VAL A 52 -11.72 0.35 -15.95
C VAL A 52 -12.27 1.70 -15.49
N LEU A 53 -11.98 2.10 -14.26
CA LEU A 53 -12.59 3.28 -13.66
C LEU A 53 -12.13 4.57 -14.33
N TRP A 54 -10.83 4.77 -14.52
CA TRP A 54 -10.31 5.99 -15.14
C TRP A 54 -10.72 6.14 -16.61
N PRO A 55 -10.64 5.10 -17.48
CA PRO A 55 -11.20 5.18 -18.82
C PRO A 55 -12.70 5.50 -18.84
N TYR A 56 -13.48 4.90 -17.94
CA TYR A 56 -14.91 5.19 -17.83
C TYR A 56 -15.18 6.65 -17.44
N ILE A 57 -14.49 7.15 -16.42
CA ILE A 57 -14.61 8.56 -15.99
C ILE A 57 -14.22 9.50 -17.13
N THR A 58 -13.14 9.21 -17.84
CA THR A 58 -12.67 10.00 -18.96
C THR A 58 -13.68 9.99 -20.12
N TYR A 59 -14.31 8.87 -20.38
CA TYR A 59 -15.36 8.74 -21.39
C TYR A 59 -16.60 9.58 -21.03
N GLN A 60 -17.02 9.58 -19.76
CA GLN A 60 -18.22 10.30 -19.31
C GLN A 60 -18.00 11.81 -19.15
N PHE A 61 -16.89 12.22 -18.61
CA PHE A 61 -16.63 13.59 -18.19
C PHE A 61 -15.47 14.26 -18.96
N GLY A 62 -14.87 13.56 -19.90
CA GLY A 62 -13.68 14.05 -20.59
C GLY A 62 -12.49 14.20 -19.64
N PHE A 63 -11.57 15.08 -19.99
CA PHE A 63 -10.35 15.31 -19.19
C PHE A 63 -10.55 16.22 -17.96
N VAL A 64 -11.78 16.66 -17.68
CA VAL A 64 -12.05 17.56 -16.54
C VAL A 64 -11.59 16.96 -15.22
N ALA A 65 -11.69 15.64 -15.03
CA ALA A 65 -11.25 14.96 -13.81
C ALA A 65 -9.76 14.59 -13.79
N PHE A 66 -9.00 14.88 -14.85
CA PHE A 66 -7.59 14.47 -14.93
C PHE A 66 -6.70 15.10 -13.86
N TRP A 67 -6.98 16.33 -13.46
CA TRP A 67 -6.27 16.99 -12.35
C TRP A 67 -6.39 16.19 -11.03
N ALA A 68 -7.55 15.58 -10.77
CA ALA A 68 -7.76 14.77 -9.57
C ALA A 68 -6.89 13.51 -9.59
N CYS A 69 -6.69 12.90 -10.77
CA CYS A 69 -5.75 11.82 -10.94
C CYS A 69 -4.32 12.25 -10.59
N MET A 70 -3.87 13.40 -11.08
CA MET A 70 -2.54 13.94 -10.77
C MET A 70 -2.34 14.21 -9.29
N VAL A 71 -3.35 14.79 -8.63
CA VAL A 71 -3.32 15.02 -7.17
C VAL A 71 -3.29 13.67 -6.43
N GLY A 72 -4.13 12.72 -6.84
CA GLY A 72 -4.17 11.37 -6.24
C GLY A 72 -2.83 10.65 -6.31
N VAL A 73 -2.21 10.61 -7.50
CA VAL A 73 -0.90 9.98 -7.71
C VAL A 73 0.19 10.67 -6.87
N THR A 74 0.19 12.00 -6.84
CA THR A 74 1.16 12.76 -6.04
C THR A 74 0.99 12.47 -4.55
N THR A 75 -0.23 12.47 -4.05
CA THR A 75 -0.52 12.14 -2.65
C THR A 75 -0.10 10.70 -2.31
N GLN A 76 -0.45 9.76 -3.18
CA GLN A 76 -0.05 8.35 -3.06
C GLN A 76 1.46 8.19 -2.97
N TYR A 77 2.21 8.91 -3.80
CA TYR A 77 3.68 8.89 -3.77
C TYR A 77 4.23 9.29 -2.40
N PHE A 78 3.76 10.39 -1.82
CA PHE A 78 4.22 10.82 -0.49
C PHE A 78 3.84 9.84 0.61
N ILE A 79 2.62 9.30 0.59
CA ILE A 79 2.16 8.30 1.55
C ILE A 79 3.04 7.04 1.47
N ASN A 80 3.30 6.55 0.27
CA ASN A 80 4.15 5.37 0.08
C ASN A 80 5.57 5.60 0.58
N MET A 81 6.16 6.77 0.32
CA MET A 81 7.48 7.11 0.83
C MET A 81 7.54 7.08 2.37
N GLU A 82 6.54 7.59 3.06
CA GLU A 82 6.52 7.58 4.53
C GLU A 82 6.32 6.16 5.09
N ILE A 83 5.50 5.34 4.42
CA ILE A 83 5.33 3.92 4.77
C ILE A 83 6.66 3.16 4.60
N GLU A 84 7.36 3.39 3.50
CA GLU A 84 8.66 2.77 3.23
C GLU A 84 9.72 3.22 4.23
N ARG A 85 9.77 4.51 4.55
CA ARG A 85 10.68 5.05 5.59
C ARG A 85 10.45 4.37 6.93
N TRP A 86 9.19 4.25 7.35
CA TRP A 86 8.84 3.55 8.57
C TRP A 86 9.34 2.11 8.54
N THR A 87 9.03 1.39 7.48
CA THR A 87 9.40 -0.03 7.34
C THR A 87 10.92 -0.22 7.32
N LEU A 88 11.65 0.64 6.62
CA LEU A 88 13.12 0.59 6.57
C LEU A 88 13.75 0.92 7.92
N ALA A 89 13.23 1.92 8.62
CA ALA A 89 13.79 2.37 9.89
C ALA A 89 13.52 1.40 11.04
N THR A 90 12.32 0.82 11.08
CA THR A 90 11.85 -0.02 12.19
C THR A 90 11.91 -1.52 11.90
N GLY A 91 11.88 -1.91 10.64
CA GLY A 91 11.70 -3.30 10.21
C GLY A 91 10.28 -3.83 10.44
N GLU A 92 9.30 -2.96 10.71
CA GLU A 92 7.91 -3.31 10.94
C GLU A 92 7.02 -2.84 9.79
N SER A 93 5.89 -3.53 9.60
CA SER A 93 4.89 -3.06 8.65
C SER A 93 4.19 -1.78 9.14
N ALA A 94 3.68 -0.98 8.21
CA ALA A 94 2.90 0.21 8.55
C ALA A 94 1.69 -0.12 9.42
N ILE A 95 1.03 -1.25 9.17
CA ILE A 95 -0.12 -1.71 10.00
C ILE A 95 0.30 -1.89 11.45
N THR A 96 1.46 -2.50 11.70
CA THR A 96 2.00 -2.64 13.06
C THR A 96 2.25 -1.26 13.69
N GLY A 97 2.81 -0.32 12.93
CA GLY A 97 3.02 1.05 13.38
C GLY A 97 1.71 1.74 13.80
N PHE A 98 0.68 1.64 12.99
CA PHE A 98 -0.65 2.17 13.34
C PHE A 98 -1.24 1.48 14.58
N CYS A 99 -1.07 0.16 14.74
CA CYS A 99 -1.53 -0.57 15.91
C CYS A 99 -0.81 -0.17 17.20
N ARG A 100 0.43 0.36 17.11
CA ARG A 100 1.14 0.92 18.25
C ARG A 100 0.50 2.21 18.76
N LEU A 101 -0.02 3.04 17.83
CA LEU A 101 -0.73 4.27 18.20
C LEU A 101 -2.09 3.97 18.86
N TRP A 102 -2.83 3.03 18.29
CA TRP A 102 -4.12 2.62 18.81
C TRP A 102 -4.50 1.23 18.32
N ARG A 103 -4.77 0.33 19.25
CA ARG A 103 -5.08 -1.07 18.96
C ARG A 103 -6.32 -1.26 18.09
N GLY A 104 -7.25 -0.32 18.10
CA GLY A 104 -8.43 -0.34 17.24
C GLY A 104 -8.10 -0.35 15.75
N TRP A 105 -6.93 0.16 15.35
CA TRP A 105 -6.48 0.11 13.95
C TRP A 105 -6.38 -1.30 13.40
N ALA A 106 -6.06 -2.30 14.22
CA ALA A 106 -6.05 -3.70 13.78
C ALA A 106 -7.42 -4.12 13.24
N TRP A 107 -8.51 -3.75 13.92
CA TRP A 107 -9.87 -4.02 13.48
C TRP A 107 -10.26 -3.20 12.25
N VAL A 108 -9.88 -1.93 12.20
CA VAL A 108 -10.14 -1.06 11.04
C VAL A 108 -9.48 -1.65 9.80
N PHE A 109 -8.21 -2.03 9.87
CA PHE A 109 -7.51 -2.63 8.73
C PHE A 109 -8.06 -4.00 8.37
N LEU A 110 -8.45 -4.83 9.34
CA LEU A 110 -9.07 -6.12 9.09
C LEU A 110 -10.37 -5.94 8.31
N VAL A 111 -11.26 -5.09 8.80
CA VAL A 111 -12.56 -4.82 8.15
C VAL A 111 -12.35 -4.20 6.77
N ALA A 112 -11.48 -3.19 6.67
CA ALA A 112 -11.18 -2.52 5.40
C ALA A 112 -10.53 -3.45 4.36
N ASN A 113 -9.87 -4.51 4.80
CA ASN A 113 -9.32 -5.52 3.89
C ASN A 113 -10.37 -6.57 3.51
N VAL A 114 -11.09 -7.13 4.48
CA VAL A 114 -12.02 -8.25 4.26
C VAL A 114 -13.26 -7.81 3.48
N VAL A 115 -13.89 -6.69 3.88
CA VAL A 115 -15.18 -6.27 3.29
C VAL A 115 -15.10 -6.00 1.79
N PRO A 116 -14.10 -5.27 1.25
CA PRO A 116 -13.98 -5.08 -0.20
C PRO A 116 -13.75 -6.38 -0.98
N TRP A 117 -13.01 -7.33 -0.38
CA TRP A 117 -12.75 -8.62 -1.04
C TRP A 117 -13.97 -9.56 -1.04
N MET A 118 -14.93 -9.35 -0.15
CA MET A 118 -16.21 -10.07 -0.17
C MET A 118 -17.17 -9.58 -1.27
N TRP A 119 -16.83 -8.47 -1.94
CA TRP A 119 -17.69 -7.91 -2.98
C TRP A 119 -17.68 -8.78 -4.24
N PRO A 120 -18.85 -9.30 -4.69
CA PRO A 120 -18.92 -10.21 -5.84
C PRO A 120 -18.57 -9.54 -7.18
N GLY A 121 -18.48 -8.21 -7.22
CA GLY A 121 -18.12 -7.45 -8.41
C GLY A 121 -16.75 -7.84 -9.03
N TRP A 122 -15.81 -8.30 -8.22
CA TRP A 122 -14.51 -8.77 -8.70
C TRP A 122 -14.65 -10.04 -9.55
N ALA A 123 -15.42 -11.00 -9.06
CA ALA A 123 -15.68 -12.26 -9.76
C ALA A 123 -16.52 -12.03 -11.02
N SER A 124 -17.56 -11.20 -10.95
CA SER A 124 -18.39 -10.86 -12.11
C SER A 124 -17.62 -10.10 -13.17
N GLY A 125 -16.75 -9.15 -12.79
CA GLY A 125 -15.87 -8.45 -13.72
C GLY A 125 -14.92 -9.39 -14.45
N ALA A 126 -14.27 -10.30 -13.74
CA ALA A 126 -13.41 -11.32 -14.34
C ALA A 126 -14.18 -12.25 -15.29
N ALA A 127 -15.37 -12.68 -14.89
CA ALA A 127 -16.23 -13.52 -15.74
C ALA A 127 -16.64 -12.79 -17.03
N THR A 128 -16.98 -11.51 -16.95
CA THR A 128 -17.30 -10.69 -18.14
C THR A 128 -16.13 -10.60 -19.10
N LEU A 129 -14.93 -10.39 -18.61
CA LEU A 129 -13.73 -10.35 -19.47
C LEU A 129 -13.49 -11.70 -20.15
N LEU A 130 -13.63 -12.80 -19.42
CA LEU A 130 -13.49 -14.14 -19.98
C LEU A 130 -14.53 -14.43 -21.07
N THR A 131 -15.79 -14.04 -20.86
CA THR A 131 -16.85 -14.23 -21.89
C THR A 131 -16.52 -13.44 -23.16
N TRP A 132 -15.98 -12.24 -23.04
CA TRP A 132 -15.56 -11.46 -24.21
C TRP A 132 -14.40 -12.11 -24.97
N GLU A 133 -13.42 -12.66 -24.27
CA GLU A 133 -12.29 -13.33 -24.91
C GLU A 133 -12.68 -14.64 -25.61
N VAL A 134 -13.64 -15.37 -25.06
CA VAL A 134 -14.09 -16.67 -25.60
C VAL A 134 -15.18 -16.50 -26.68
N GLY A 135 -15.63 -15.28 -26.96
CA GLY A 135 -16.57 -14.97 -28.03
C GLY A 135 -18.04 -15.26 -27.67
N GLY A 136 -18.39 -15.05 -26.38
CA GLY A 136 -19.76 -15.09 -25.89
C GLY A 136 -20.55 -13.82 -26.20
#